data_9958f781293775c9da11081c52a6416d
#
_entry.id   9958f781293775c9da11081c52a6416d
#
_cell.length_a   1.000
_cell.length_b   1.000
_cell.length_c   1.000
_cell.angle_alpha   90.00
_cell.angle_beta   90.00
_cell.angle_gamma   90.00
#
_symmetry.space_group_name_H-M   'P 1'
#
loop_
_entity.id
_entity.type
_entity.pdbx_description
1 polymer ?
#
loop_
_entity_poly.entity_id
_entity_poly.type
_entity_poly.pdbx_seq_one_letter_code
_entity_poly.pdbx_strand_id
1 'polypeptide(L)'
;EHAQIVAPKDLPRFAALHVLPSMQPTHATSDKNMAGDRLGVARLRGAYAWRSLVDDGNRIVGGSDYPVELANPFFGIHAAVTRQDQQNQPAGGWLPEQKLTLVEALRSFTVDAAYGAFQDQAMGSLAPGMWADFILVDRDIVKVAPEQLWQTKVLATYVGGELKYQ
;
A
#
# COMPACT_ATOMS: atom_id res chain seq x y z
N GLU A 1 4.84 -3.55 -12.52
CA GLU A 1 3.85 -4.25 -11.67
C GLU A 1 4.54 -5.17 -10.69
N HIS A 2 4.03 -5.27 -9.46
CA HIS A 2 4.47 -6.06 -8.30
C HIS A 2 5.79 -5.59 -7.66
N ALA A 3 6.89 -5.47 -8.41
CA ALA A 3 8.23 -5.11 -7.89
C ALA A 3 8.60 -5.83 -6.57
N GLN A 4 8.15 -7.10 -6.42
CA GLN A 4 8.29 -7.88 -5.18
C GLN A 4 9.75 -8.11 -4.81
N ILE A 5 10.58 -8.47 -5.80
CA ILE A 5 12.00 -8.76 -5.60
C ILE A 5 12.81 -7.96 -6.62
N VAL A 6 13.53 -6.98 -6.12
CA VAL A 6 14.40 -6.11 -6.92
C VAL A 6 15.83 -6.22 -6.42
N ALA A 7 16.80 -6.30 -7.31
CA ALA A 7 18.19 -6.26 -6.87
C ALA A 7 18.47 -4.90 -6.19
N PRO A 8 19.10 -4.86 -5.00
CA PRO A 8 19.28 -3.60 -4.27
C PRO A 8 19.94 -2.48 -5.09
N LYS A 9 20.87 -2.80 -5.98
CA LYS A 9 21.52 -1.85 -6.89
C LYS A 9 20.57 -1.22 -7.92
N ASP A 10 19.41 -1.85 -8.17
CA ASP A 10 18.44 -1.40 -9.17
C ASP A 10 17.27 -0.60 -8.55
N LEU A 11 17.14 -0.56 -7.21
CA LEU A 11 16.10 0.22 -6.52
C LEU A 11 16.14 1.72 -6.91
N PRO A 12 17.30 2.42 -6.91
CA PRO A 12 17.35 3.83 -7.29
C PRO A 12 17.00 4.10 -8.77
N ARG A 13 17.03 3.06 -9.61
CA ARG A 13 16.73 3.20 -11.03
C ARG A 13 15.25 3.49 -11.30
N PHE A 14 14.35 3.10 -10.39
CA PHE A 14 12.92 3.43 -10.52
C PHE A 14 12.73 4.95 -10.60
N ALA A 15 13.28 5.69 -9.66
CA ALA A 15 13.23 7.16 -9.66
C ALA A 15 13.98 7.75 -10.85
N ALA A 16 15.21 7.29 -11.13
CA ALA A 16 16.05 7.81 -12.21
C ALA A 16 15.42 7.63 -13.61
N LEU A 17 14.63 6.58 -13.80
CA LEU A 17 13.96 6.27 -15.07
C LEU A 17 12.47 6.65 -15.07
N HIS A 18 11.97 7.29 -14.01
CA HIS A 18 10.56 7.67 -13.84
C HIS A 18 9.60 6.46 -13.96
N VAL A 19 10.03 5.30 -13.46
CA VAL A 19 9.22 4.09 -13.41
C VAL A 19 8.47 4.03 -12.08
N LEU A 20 7.14 3.98 -12.12
CA LEU A 20 6.32 3.85 -10.92
C LEU A 20 6.26 2.39 -10.45
N PRO A 21 6.66 2.10 -9.21
CA PRO A 21 6.45 0.78 -8.61
C PRO A 21 4.97 0.61 -8.22
N SER A 22 4.26 -0.25 -8.95
CA SER A 22 2.92 -0.69 -8.61
C SER A 22 3.03 -1.95 -7.76
N MET A 23 2.59 -1.87 -6.50
CA MET A 23 2.89 -2.89 -5.49
C MET A 23 1.67 -3.23 -4.65
N GLN A 24 1.65 -4.45 -4.12
CA GLN A 24 0.57 -4.97 -3.30
C GLN A 24 1.09 -5.27 -1.89
N PRO A 25 0.76 -4.43 -0.90
CA PRO A 25 1.30 -4.61 0.44
C PRO A 25 0.97 -5.97 1.09
N THR A 26 -0.20 -6.53 0.80
CA THR A 26 -0.60 -7.84 1.31
C THR A 26 0.27 -8.98 0.78
N HIS A 27 0.84 -8.88 -0.43
CA HIS A 27 1.78 -9.88 -0.94
C HIS A 27 2.97 -10.10 0.01
N ALA A 28 3.51 -9.04 0.62
CA ALA A 28 4.59 -9.21 1.58
C ALA A 28 4.19 -10.05 2.80
N THR A 29 2.97 -9.86 3.29
CA THR A 29 2.49 -10.58 4.47
C THR A 29 2.03 -12.01 4.15
N SER A 30 1.63 -12.29 2.93
CA SER A 30 1.35 -13.64 2.46
C SER A 30 2.63 -14.42 2.16
N ASP A 31 3.59 -13.78 1.50
CA ASP A 31 4.82 -14.43 1.04
C ASP A 31 5.92 -14.58 2.12
N LYS A 32 5.78 -13.87 3.25
CA LYS A 32 6.78 -13.89 4.34
C LYS A 32 7.23 -15.28 4.77
N ASN A 33 6.31 -16.25 4.70
CA ASN A 33 6.56 -17.63 5.14
C ASN A 33 7.45 -18.42 4.16
N MET A 34 7.55 -17.99 2.91
CA MET A 34 8.32 -18.69 1.89
C MET A 34 9.48 -17.87 1.32
N ALA A 35 9.38 -16.55 1.35
CA ALA A 35 10.33 -15.66 0.69
C ALA A 35 11.75 -15.82 1.24
N GLY A 36 11.89 -15.98 2.55
CA GLY A 36 13.19 -16.22 3.20
C GLY A 36 13.86 -17.50 2.72
N ASP A 37 13.11 -18.59 2.64
CA ASP A 37 13.62 -19.91 2.21
C ASP A 37 14.01 -19.91 0.74
N ARG A 38 13.23 -19.21 -0.11
CA ARG A 38 13.48 -19.17 -1.55
C ARG A 38 14.58 -18.20 -1.95
N LEU A 39 14.69 -17.09 -1.26
CA LEU A 39 15.62 -16.02 -1.63
C LEU A 39 16.97 -16.12 -0.87
N GLY A 40 16.91 -16.54 0.37
CA GLY A 40 18.01 -16.40 1.32
C GLY A 40 18.22 -14.95 1.77
N VAL A 41 18.87 -14.77 2.92
CA VAL A 41 18.98 -13.48 3.63
C VAL A 41 19.56 -12.35 2.76
N ALA A 42 20.55 -12.66 1.92
CA ALA A 42 21.21 -11.63 1.11
C ALA A 42 20.26 -10.96 0.09
N ARG A 43 19.33 -11.72 -0.50
CA ARG A 43 18.39 -11.21 -1.50
C ARG A 43 17.13 -10.60 -0.89
N LEU A 44 16.85 -10.86 0.40
CA LEU A 44 15.73 -10.22 1.11
C LEU A 44 15.87 -8.68 1.21
N ARG A 45 17.07 -8.13 1.08
CA ARG A 45 17.30 -6.68 1.09
C ARG A 45 16.55 -5.91 0.00
N GLY A 46 16.22 -6.58 -1.11
CA GLY A 46 15.43 -6.00 -2.20
C GLY A 46 14.02 -6.57 -2.29
N ALA A 47 13.57 -7.30 -1.26
CA ALA A 47 12.26 -7.91 -1.22
C ALA A 47 11.24 -6.97 -0.58
N TYR A 48 10.15 -6.65 -1.32
CA TYR A 48 9.07 -5.79 -0.83
C TYR A 48 9.60 -4.49 -0.21
N ALA A 49 10.53 -3.84 -0.92
CA ALA A 49 11.39 -2.77 -0.40
C ALA A 49 10.73 -1.39 -0.48
N TRP A 50 9.53 -1.25 0.09
CA TRP A 50 8.70 -0.04 -0.06
C TRP A 50 9.36 1.21 0.52
N ARG A 51 9.91 1.11 1.74
CA ARG A 51 10.60 2.24 2.38
C ARG A 51 11.78 2.70 1.53
N SER A 52 12.60 1.75 1.06
CA SER A 52 13.73 2.06 0.20
C SER A 52 13.31 2.78 -1.08
N LEU A 53 12.23 2.30 -1.73
CA LEU A 53 11.71 2.96 -2.93
C LEU A 53 11.18 4.38 -2.65
N VAL A 54 10.47 4.58 -1.52
CA VAL A 54 9.98 5.92 -1.12
C VAL A 54 11.13 6.85 -0.79
N ASP A 55 12.15 6.37 -0.07
CA ASP A 55 13.34 7.15 0.30
C ASP A 55 14.16 7.57 -0.93
N ASP A 56 14.14 6.76 -2.00
CA ASP A 56 14.72 7.09 -3.31
C ASP A 56 13.84 8.08 -4.12
N GLY A 57 12.72 8.57 -3.55
CA GLY A 57 11.84 9.57 -4.16
C GLY A 57 10.72 9.02 -5.04
N ASN A 58 10.45 7.71 -5.00
CA ASN A 58 9.36 7.14 -5.77
C ASN A 58 8.00 7.32 -5.09
N ARG A 59 6.95 7.45 -5.90
CA ARG A 59 5.57 7.21 -5.48
C ARG A 59 5.27 5.72 -5.61
N ILE A 60 4.60 5.13 -4.63
CA ILE A 60 4.13 3.75 -4.71
C ILE A 60 2.65 3.75 -5.10
N VAL A 61 2.31 3.03 -6.14
CA VAL A 61 0.92 2.76 -6.53
C VAL A 61 0.46 1.49 -5.84
N GLY A 62 -0.46 1.61 -4.88
CA GLY A 62 -0.96 0.50 -4.09
C GLY A 62 -2.14 -0.22 -4.75
N GLY A 63 -2.24 -1.51 -4.51
CA GLY A 63 -3.34 -2.35 -4.98
C GLY A 63 -3.43 -3.66 -4.21
N SER A 64 -4.36 -4.55 -4.59
CA SER A 64 -4.52 -5.88 -4.01
C SER A 64 -4.22 -7.01 -4.99
N ASP A 65 -4.16 -6.73 -6.29
CA ASP A 65 -4.08 -7.75 -7.35
C ASP A 65 -5.25 -8.76 -7.24
N TYR A 66 -6.44 -8.24 -6.87
CA TYR A 66 -7.62 -9.10 -6.75
C TYR A 66 -7.85 -9.92 -8.03
N PRO A 67 -8.07 -11.24 -7.94
CA PRO A 67 -8.43 -12.02 -6.76
C PRO A 67 -7.26 -12.70 -6.02
N VAL A 68 -6.02 -12.34 -6.30
CA VAL A 68 -4.85 -12.91 -5.60
C VAL A 68 -4.92 -12.59 -4.11
N GLU A 69 -5.20 -11.32 -3.78
CA GLU A 69 -5.48 -10.88 -2.43
C GLU A 69 -6.89 -10.28 -2.33
N LEU A 70 -7.43 -10.17 -1.13
CA LEU A 70 -8.75 -9.56 -0.92
C LEU A 70 -8.73 -8.07 -1.28
N ALA A 71 -9.80 -7.61 -1.95
CA ALA A 71 -9.89 -6.25 -2.48
C ALA A 71 -9.99 -5.14 -1.40
N ASN A 72 -10.14 -5.47 -0.12
CA ASN A 72 -10.27 -4.50 0.95
C ASN A 72 -8.98 -3.68 1.12
N PRO A 73 -8.96 -2.35 0.84
CA PRO A 73 -7.75 -1.54 0.91
C PRO A 73 -7.16 -1.43 2.31
N PHE A 74 -7.97 -1.59 3.37
CA PHE A 74 -7.47 -1.54 4.75
C PHE A 74 -6.58 -2.72 5.12
N PHE A 75 -6.68 -3.84 4.41
CA PHE A 75 -5.72 -4.95 4.55
C PHE A 75 -4.34 -4.54 4.00
N GLY A 76 -4.32 -3.88 2.83
CA GLY A 76 -3.10 -3.33 2.25
C GLY A 76 -2.50 -2.21 3.08
N ILE A 77 -3.31 -1.26 3.57
CA ILE A 77 -2.86 -0.16 4.43
C ILE A 77 -2.25 -0.72 5.73
N HIS A 78 -2.93 -1.68 6.37
CA HIS A 78 -2.40 -2.36 7.56
C HIS A 78 -1.05 -3.04 7.28
N ALA A 79 -0.98 -3.84 6.21
CA ALA A 79 0.25 -4.53 5.82
C ALA A 79 1.40 -3.54 5.52
N ALA A 80 1.11 -2.41 4.85
CA ALA A 80 2.10 -1.38 4.56
C ALA A 80 2.67 -0.73 5.83
N VAL A 81 1.81 -0.45 6.81
CA VAL A 81 2.19 0.25 8.06
C VAL A 81 2.83 -0.70 9.08
N THR A 82 2.34 -1.91 9.20
CA THR A 82 2.76 -2.85 10.26
C THR A 82 3.75 -3.90 9.78
N ARG A 83 3.71 -4.28 8.50
CA ARG A 83 4.40 -5.46 7.95
C ARG A 83 3.93 -6.76 8.60
N GLN A 84 2.67 -6.78 9.04
CA GLN A 84 2.02 -7.91 9.71
C GLN A 84 0.80 -8.37 8.92
N ASP A 85 0.46 -9.65 9.07
CA ASP A 85 -0.82 -10.17 8.60
C ASP A 85 -1.98 -9.73 9.53
N GLN A 86 -3.20 -10.16 9.22
CA GLN A 86 -4.40 -9.82 10.01
C GLN A 86 -4.44 -10.48 11.40
N GLN A 87 -3.52 -11.39 11.72
CA GLN A 87 -3.27 -11.94 13.05
C GLN A 87 -2.17 -11.17 13.79
N ASN A 88 -1.72 -10.03 13.21
CA ASN A 88 -0.61 -9.21 13.70
C ASN A 88 0.70 -9.98 13.84
N GLN A 89 0.97 -10.89 12.88
CA GLN A 89 2.18 -11.69 12.85
C GLN A 89 3.06 -11.34 11.63
N PRO A 90 4.41 -11.40 11.79
CA PRO A 90 5.16 -11.62 13.03
C PRO A 90 5.15 -10.39 13.93
N ALA A 91 5.40 -10.59 15.24
CA ALA A 91 5.55 -9.49 16.17
C ALA A 91 6.63 -8.52 15.68
N GLY A 92 6.31 -7.21 15.67
CA GLY A 92 7.20 -6.18 15.12
C GLY A 92 7.18 -6.03 13.61
N GLY A 93 6.62 -6.96 12.87
CA GLY A 93 6.54 -6.96 11.40
C GLY A 93 7.66 -7.70 10.68
N TRP A 94 7.38 -8.23 9.51
CA TRP A 94 8.38 -8.87 8.64
C TRP A 94 9.13 -7.80 7.84
N LEU A 95 10.48 -7.78 7.92
CA LEU A 95 11.34 -6.73 7.37
C LEU A 95 10.84 -5.33 7.84
N PRO A 96 10.84 -5.06 9.16
CA PRO A 96 10.17 -3.88 9.72
C PRO A 96 10.80 -2.55 9.29
N GLU A 97 12.03 -2.56 8.80
CA GLU A 97 12.70 -1.40 8.20
C GLU A 97 12.05 -0.93 6.91
N GLN A 98 11.17 -1.75 6.30
CA GLN A 98 10.44 -1.43 5.08
C GLN A 98 9.00 -0.94 5.33
N LYS A 99 8.64 -0.59 6.56
CA LYS A 99 7.34 -0.02 6.90
C LYS A 99 7.13 1.34 6.24
N LEU A 100 5.90 1.61 5.84
CA LEU A 100 5.44 2.94 5.46
C LEU A 100 4.77 3.63 6.65
N THR A 101 4.73 4.94 6.63
CA THR A 101 3.85 5.71 7.49
C THR A 101 2.39 5.55 7.05
N LEU A 102 1.43 5.82 7.94
CA LEU A 102 0.00 5.77 7.58
C LEU A 102 -0.32 6.72 6.42
N VAL A 103 0.30 7.90 6.40
CA VAL A 103 0.06 8.88 5.32
C VAL A 103 0.57 8.36 3.98
N GLU A 104 1.76 7.76 3.93
CA GLU A 104 2.30 7.15 2.70
C GLU A 104 1.44 5.98 2.24
N ALA A 105 0.99 5.12 3.17
CA ALA A 105 0.10 4.02 2.86
C ALA A 105 -1.25 4.51 2.30
N LEU A 106 -1.86 5.54 2.89
CA LEU A 106 -3.09 6.16 2.38
C LEU A 106 -2.87 6.77 0.99
N ARG A 107 -1.77 7.50 0.79
CA ARG A 107 -1.42 8.09 -0.50
C ARG A 107 -1.30 7.03 -1.59
N SER A 108 -0.70 5.87 -1.30
CA SER A 108 -0.54 4.81 -2.29
C SER A 108 -1.88 4.27 -2.82
N PHE A 109 -2.94 4.31 -2.02
CA PHE A 109 -4.30 3.90 -2.42
C PHE A 109 -5.19 5.06 -2.89
N THR A 110 -4.68 6.31 -2.94
CA THR A 110 -5.44 7.50 -3.32
C THR A 110 -4.70 8.33 -4.35
N VAL A 111 -4.00 9.39 -3.94
CA VAL A 111 -3.36 10.36 -4.84
C VAL A 111 -2.25 9.75 -5.71
N ASP A 112 -1.50 8.80 -5.17
CA ASP A 112 -0.41 8.18 -5.94
C ASP A 112 -0.96 7.11 -6.90
N ALA A 113 -2.07 6.42 -6.54
CA ALA A 113 -2.82 5.55 -7.45
C ALA A 113 -3.44 6.34 -8.60
N ALA A 114 -4.08 7.49 -8.30
CA ALA A 114 -4.63 8.38 -9.32
C ALA A 114 -3.54 8.90 -10.27
N TYR A 115 -2.37 9.26 -9.74
CA TYR A 115 -1.21 9.64 -10.54
C TYR A 115 -0.76 8.52 -11.47
N GLY A 116 -0.65 7.29 -10.96
CA GLY A 116 -0.29 6.12 -11.77
C GLY A 116 -1.29 5.80 -12.87
N ALA A 117 -2.56 6.17 -12.67
CA ALA A 117 -3.63 6.03 -13.65
C ALA A 117 -3.76 7.24 -14.59
N PHE A 118 -2.91 8.28 -14.48
CA PHE A 118 -3.01 9.56 -15.21
C PHE A 118 -4.34 10.29 -14.95
N GLN A 119 -4.88 10.17 -13.74
CA GLN A 119 -6.16 10.77 -13.31
C GLN A 119 -5.99 11.74 -12.12
N ASP A 120 -4.77 12.11 -11.78
CA ASP A 120 -4.43 12.95 -10.63
C ASP A 120 -4.97 14.39 -10.73
N GLN A 121 -5.44 14.81 -11.91
CA GLN A 121 -6.12 16.09 -12.12
C GLN A 121 -7.64 15.99 -11.88
N ALA A 122 -8.19 14.78 -11.73
CA ALA A 122 -9.62 14.55 -11.61
C ALA A 122 -10.01 13.84 -10.30
N MET A 123 -9.14 12.97 -9.76
CA MET A 123 -9.46 12.13 -8.60
C MET A 123 -8.24 11.91 -7.69
N GLY A 124 -8.45 11.20 -6.58
CA GLY A 124 -7.39 10.86 -5.62
C GLY A 124 -7.34 11.78 -4.40
N SER A 125 -8.04 12.92 -4.41
CA SER A 125 -8.16 13.81 -3.26
C SER A 125 -9.53 14.49 -3.22
N LEU A 126 -9.92 14.98 -2.03
CA LEU A 126 -11.15 15.77 -1.83
C LEU A 126 -10.85 17.28 -1.93
N ALA A 127 -10.26 17.72 -3.03
CA ALA A 127 -10.00 19.12 -3.31
C ALA A 127 -11.09 19.72 -4.21
N PRO A 128 -11.36 21.05 -4.15
CA PRO A 128 -12.29 21.70 -5.06
C PRO A 128 -11.90 21.46 -6.52
N GLY A 129 -12.87 21.03 -7.34
CA GLY A 129 -12.66 20.69 -8.75
C GLY A 129 -12.35 19.23 -9.02
N MET A 130 -12.07 18.43 -7.99
CA MET A 130 -11.89 16.98 -8.11
C MET A 130 -13.24 16.25 -8.03
N TRP A 131 -13.28 15.02 -8.50
CA TRP A 131 -14.46 14.17 -8.31
C TRP A 131 -14.70 13.89 -6.83
N ALA A 132 -15.97 13.84 -6.44
CA ALA A 132 -16.37 13.54 -5.09
C ALA A 132 -16.39 12.01 -4.86
N ASP A 133 -15.20 11.41 -4.94
CA ASP A 133 -14.96 9.99 -4.68
C ASP A 133 -14.45 9.84 -3.26
N PHE A 134 -15.24 9.27 -2.37
CA PHE A 134 -14.84 9.09 -0.98
C PHE A 134 -15.60 7.96 -0.30
N ILE A 135 -15.05 7.51 0.81
CA ILE A 135 -15.67 6.50 1.67
C ILE A 135 -15.92 7.09 3.07
N LEU A 136 -16.97 6.62 3.72
CA LEU A 136 -17.18 6.81 5.16
C LEU A 136 -16.76 5.52 5.87
N VAL A 137 -16.03 5.67 6.96
CA VAL A 137 -15.52 4.53 7.74
C VAL A 137 -16.02 4.58 9.18
N ASP A 138 -16.02 3.43 9.85
CA ASP A 138 -16.56 3.26 11.21
C ASP A 138 -15.68 3.85 12.32
N ARG A 139 -14.48 4.32 12.00
CA ARG A 139 -13.51 4.77 12.98
C ARG A 139 -12.56 5.85 12.45
N ASP A 140 -11.94 6.59 13.35
CA ASP A 140 -10.88 7.54 13.03
C ASP A 140 -9.56 6.78 12.81
N ILE A 141 -9.24 6.49 11.55
CA ILE A 141 -8.05 5.69 11.15
C ILE A 141 -6.72 6.35 11.52
N VAL A 142 -6.72 7.65 11.85
CA VAL A 142 -5.51 8.36 12.28
C VAL A 142 -5.23 8.13 13.76
N LYS A 143 -6.26 7.78 14.55
CA LYS A 143 -6.15 7.60 16.01
C LYS A 143 -6.11 6.15 16.47
N VAL A 144 -6.55 5.21 15.62
CA VAL A 144 -6.51 3.79 15.99
C VAL A 144 -5.07 3.27 16.02
N ALA A 145 -4.83 2.25 16.84
CA ALA A 145 -3.57 1.54 16.83
C ALA A 145 -3.33 0.90 15.45
N PRO A 146 -2.10 0.94 14.91
CA PRO A 146 -1.79 0.39 13.59
C PRO A 146 -2.26 -1.05 13.41
N GLU A 147 -2.19 -1.86 14.46
CA GLU A 147 -2.61 -3.27 14.50
C GLU A 147 -4.13 -3.47 14.31
N GLN A 148 -4.91 -2.40 14.41
CA GLN A 148 -6.37 -2.41 14.25
C GLN A 148 -6.84 -1.85 12.89
N LEU A 149 -5.95 -1.33 12.06
CA LEU A 149 -6.29 -0.71 10.77
C LEU A 149 -7.06 -1.66 9.85
N TRP A 150 -6.71 -2.94 9.83
CA TRP A 150 -7.39 -3.96 9.01
C TRP A 150 -8.85 -4.21 9.40
N GLN A 151 -9.24 -3.85 10.63
CA GLN A 151 -10.61 -4.00 11.13
C GLN A 151 -11.55 -2.85 10.72
N THR A 152 -11.01 -1.84 10.03
CA THR A 152 -11.80 -0.69 9.58
C THR A 152 -12.87 -1.14 8.59
N LYS A 153 -14.12 -0.72 8.85
CA LYS A 153 -15.27 -1.02 8.00
C LYS A 153 -15.65 0.19 7.17
N VAL A 154 -15.88 -0.03 5.90
CA VAL A 154 -16.50 0.97 5.03
C VAL A 154 -18.00 0.96 5.30
N LEU A 155 -18.54 2.11 5.72
CA LEU A 155 -19.97 2.31 5.99
C LEU A 155 -20.71 2.82 4.76
N ALA A 156 -20.04 3.59 3.90
CA ALA A 156 -20.60 4.06 2.64
C ALA A 156 -19.49 4.37 1.65
N THR A 157 -19.79 4.21 0.36
CA THR A 157 -18.90 4.57 -0.76
C THR A 157 -19.65 5.50 -1.70
N TYR A 158 -19.02 6.63 -2.00
CA TYR A 158 -19.50 7.62 -2.97
C TYR A 158 -18.56 7.68 -4.16
N VAL A 159 -19.12 7.72 -5.37
CA VAL A 159 -18.38 7.87 -6.64
C VAL A 159 -19.03 9.01 -7.41
N GLY A 160 -18.28 10.04 -7.74
CA GLY A 160 -18.81 11.26 -8.36
C GLY A 160 -19.90 11.95 -7.53
N GLY A 161 -19.87 11.80 -6.21
CA GLY A 161 -20.90 12.32 -5.29
C GLY A 161 -22.14 11.44 -5.16
N GLU A 162 -22.26 10.35 -5.92
CA GLU A 162 -23.39 9.42 -5.84
C GLU A 162 -23.09 8.26 -4.88
N LEU A 163 -24.04 7.95 -3.99
CA LEU A 163 -23.94 6.78 -3.10
C LEU A 163 -23.99 5.49 -3.90
N LYS A 164 -22.94 4.67 -3.80
CA LYS A 164 -22.83 3.37 -4.51
C LYS A 164 -22.91 2.17 -3.56
N TYR A 165 -22.58 2.36 -2.28
CA TYR A 165 -22.60 1.31 -1.26
C TYR A 165 -22.93 1.92 0.12
N GLN A 166 -23.75 1.19 0.90
CA GLN A 166 -24.08 1.48 2.30
C GLN A 166 -24.42 0.20 3.05
#